data_20eefc5930c32210646e513c8a4aa4cf
#
_entry.id   20eefc5930c32210646e513c8a4aa4cf
#
_cell.length_a   1.000
_cell.length_b   1.000
_cell.length_c   1.000
_cell.angle_alpha   90.00
_cell.angle_beta   90.00
_cell.angle_gamma   90.00
#
_symmetry.space_group_name_H-M   'P 1'
#
loop_
_entity.id
_entity.type
_entity.pdbx_description
1 polymer ?
#
loop_
_entity_poly.entity_id
_entity_poly.type
_entity_poly.pdbx_seq_one_letter_code
_entity_poly.pdbx_strand_id
1 'polypeptide(L)'
;MHAMTAAHRTLPFGTLVRVHDLENGKSVVVRINDRGPFVEGRIIDLSYAAAKAMGMNGTALVRLQILKVGQDAASGLYSVQIGAFLDPGNAEKLKRRIEKRFQPVIIKKDDHGSRVFNLVLVGRESTRQQAQKLARRLVRAKLATHTYVVRIN
;
A
#
# COMPACT_ATOMS: atom_id res chain seq x y z
N MET A 1 3.68 -8.29 -23.96
CA MET A 1 3.95 -9.35 -22.98
C MET A 1 3.41 -8.92 -21.61
N HIS A 2 2.60 -9.75 -21.00
CA HIS A 2 2.01 -9.42 -19.70
C HIS A 2 2.95 -9.87 -18.58
N ALA A 3 3.43 -8.90 -17.80
CA ALA A 3 4.36 -9.21 -16.71
C ALA A 3 3.64 -9.72 -15.47
N MET A 4 4.26 -10.68 -14.79
CA MET A 4 3.81 -11.19 -13.50
C MET A 4 4.28 -10.24 -12.40
N THR A 5 3.47 -9.23 -12.11
CA THR A 5 3.79 -8.17 -11.17
C THR A 5 2.66 -7.95 -10.16
N ALA A 6 2.96 -7.20 -9.11
CA ALA A 6 1.97 -6.88 -8.10
C ALA A 6 2.32 -5.58 -7.38
N ALA A 7 1.30 -4.99 -6.76
CA ALA A 7 1.44 -3.88 -5.85
C ALA A 7 1.41 -4.36 -4.41
N HIS A 8 2.30 -3.84 -3.58
CA HIS A 8 2.36 -4.08 -2.14
C HIS A 8 2.72 -2.79 -1.42
N ARG A 9 2.18 -2.62 -0.20
CA ARG A 9 2.33 -1.35 0.53
C ARG A 9 3.74 -1.05 0.99
N THR A 10 4.52 -2.09 1.35
CA THR A 10 5.79 -1.90 2.07
C THR A 10 6.97 -2.68 1.50
N LEU A 11 6.75 -3.75 0.76
CA LEU A 11 7.86 -4.55 0.24
C LEU A 11 8.71 -3.74 -0.74
N PRO A 12 10.03 -3.84 -0.68
CA PRO A 12 10.91 -3.15 -1.63
C PRO A 12 10.58 -3.52 -3.07
N PHE A 13 10.70 -2.56 -3.98
CA PHE A 13 10.53 -2.85 -5.41
C PHE A 13 11.56 -3.88 -5.86
N GLY A 14 11.13 -4.80 -6.69
CA GLY A 14 11.94 -5.93 -7.13
C GLY A 14 11.84 -7.17 -6.24
N THR A 15 11.15 -7.08 -5.10
CA THR A 15 10.90 -8.24 -4.25
C THR A 15 10.10 -9.28 -5.02
N LEU A 16 10.55 -10.54 -4.95
CA LEU A 16 9.84 -11.68 -5.53
C LEU A 16 9.01 -12.36 -4.45
N VAL A 17 7.74 -12.52 -4.72
CA VAL A 17 6.77 -13.08 -3.77
C VAL A 17 6.01 -14.21 -4.45
N ARG A 18 5.93 -15.36 -3.79
CA ARG A 18 4.98 -16.40 -4.19
C ARG A 18 3.66 -16.14 -3.49
N VAL A 19 2.62 -15.96 -4.29
CA VAL A 19 1.26 -15.75 -3.80
C VAL A 19 0.53 -17.08 -3.89
N HIS A 20 0.09 -17.58 -2.74
CA HIS A 20 -0.68 -18.82 -2.65
C HIS A 20 -2.16 -18.47 -2.48
N ASP A 21 -2.98 -18.92 -3.40
CA ASP A 21 -4.43 -18.81 -3.27
C ASP A 21 -4.91 -19.95 -2.36
N LEU A 22 -5.40 -19.58 -1.18
CA LEU A 22 -5.84 -20.57 -0.19
C LEU A 22 -7.20 -21.19 -0.52
N GLU A 23 -7.91 -20.64 -1.50
CA GLU A 23 -9.23 -21.14 -1.91
C GLU A 23 -9.14 -22.18 -3.00
N ASN A 24 -8.19 -22.07 -3.93
CA ASN A 24 -8.04 -23.02 -5.03
C ASN A 24 -6.71 -23.78 -5.06
N GLY A 25 -5.79 -23.45 -4.16
CA GLY A 25 -4.49 -24.12 -4.07
C GLY A 25 -3.45 -23.73 -5.12
N LYS A 26 -3.78 -22.82 -6.02
CA LYS A 26 -2.84 -22.36 -7.04
C LYS A 26 -1.88 -21.32 -6.47
N SER A 27 -0.74 -21.17 -7.12
CA SER A 27 0.24 -20.15 -6.73
C SER A 27 0.88 -19.52 -7.97
N VAL A 28 1.42 -18.31 -7.78
CA VAL A 28 2.14 -17.58 -8.81
C VAL A 28 3.26 -16.79 -8.16
N VAL A 29 4.38 -16.62 -8.86
CA VAL A 29 5.47 -15.76 -8.43
C VAL A 29 5.33 -14.41 -9.12
N VAL A 30 5.32 -13.34 -8.32
CA VAL A 30 5.19 -11.97 -8.82
C VAL A 30 6.35 -11.11 -8.33
N ARG A 31 6.64 -10.06 -9.09
CA ARG A 31 7.60 -9.03 -8.70
C ARG A 31 6.83 -7.80 -8.22
N ILE A 32 7.20 -7.28 -7.07
CA ILE A 32 6.62 -6.05 -6.54
C ILE A 32 7.21 -4.86 -7.30
N ASN A 33 6.35 -4.10 -7.96
CA ASN A 33 6.76 -2.94 -8.75
C ASN A 33 5.85 -1.72 -8.58
N ASP A 34 4.92 -1.78 -7.64
CA ASP A 34 3.97 -0.69 -7.40
C ASP A 34 3.56 -0.66 -5.93
N ARG A 35 2.92 0.43 -5.51
CA ARG A 35 2.39 0.63 -4.17
C ARG A 35 0.87 0.49 -4.17
N GLY A 36 0.37 -0.10 -3.11
CA GLY A 36 -1.03 -0.44 -2.88
C GLY A 36 -1.13 -1.86 -2.35
N PRO A 37 -2.32 -2.38 -2.16
CA PRO A 37 -3.63 -1.75 -2.31
C PRO A 37 -3.91 -0.70 -1.23
N PHE A 38 -4.79 0.25 -1.55
CA PHE A 38 -5.20 1.31 -0.62
C PHE A 38 -6.62 1.09 -0.12
N VAL A 39 -7.02 -0.16 -0.04
CA VAL A 39 -8.34 -0.61 0.37
C VAL A 39 -8.19 -1.53 1.57
N GLU A 40 -9.02 -1.31 2.58
CA GLU A 40 -9.00 -2.15 3.77
C GLU A 40 -9.28 -3.62 3.43
N GLY A 41 -8.55 -4.52 4.09
CA GLY A 41 -8.70 -5.96 3.93
C GLY A 41 -7.92 -6.57 2.78
N ARG A 42 -7.38 -5.77 1.85
CA ARG A 42 -6.50 -6.28 0.78
C ARG A 42 -5.05 -6.04 1.13
N ILE A 43 -4.19 -7.01 0.85
CA ILE A 43 -2.76 -6.94 1.17
C ILE A 43 -1.86 -6.88 -0.07
N ILE A 44 -2.36 -7.34 -1.19
CA ILE A 44 -1.61 -7.36 -2.45
C ILE A 44 -2.58 -7.21 -3.62
N ASP A 45 -2.19 -6.45 -4.63
CA ASP A 45 -2.94 -6.35 -5.89
C ASP A 45 -2.10 -6.95 -7.01
N LEU A 46 -2.61 -8.02 -7.61
CA LEU A 46 -1.93 -8.73 -8.71
C LEU A 46 -2.18 -8.03 -10.04
N SER A 47 -1.18 -8.06 -10.92
CA SER A 47 -1.38 -7.70 -12.32
C SER A 47 -2.43 -8.63 -12.95
N TYR A 48 -3.03 -8.18 -14.04
CA TYR A 48 -4.00 -9.00 -14.77
C TYR A 48 -3.44 -10.38 -15.14
N ALA A 49 -2.22 -10.42 -15.64
CA ALA A 49 -1.58 -11.68 -16.03
C ALA A 49 -1.40 -12.62 -14.83
N ALA A 50 -0.97 -12.09 -13.67
CA ALA A 50 -0.79 -12.89 -12.47
C ALA A 50 -2.12 -13.40 -11.93
N ALA A 51 -3.15 -12.57 -11.86
CA ALA A 51 -4.47 -12.97 -11.42
C ALA A 51 -5.06 -14.04 -12.31
N LYS A 52 -4.91 -13.90 -13.63
CA LYS A 52 -5.37 -14.87 -14.61
C LYS A 52 -4.64 -16.22 -14.45
N ALA A 53 -3.33 -16.19 -14.23
CA ALA A 53 -2.54 -17.41 -14.03
C ALA A 53 -2.98 -18.17 -12.77
N MET A 54 -3.45 -17.47 -11.74
CA MET A 54 -3.99 -18.07 -10.51
C MET A 54 -5.46 -18.51 -10.64
N GLY A 55 -6.12 -18.17 -11.74
CA GLY A 55 -7.54 -18.40 -11.87
C GLY A 55 -8.39 -17.56 -10.92
N MET A 56 -7.86 -16.43 -10.47
CA MET A 56 -8.59 -15.50 -9.61
C MET A 56 -9.62 -14.72 -10.39
N ASN A 57 -10.79 -14.57 -9.78
CA ASN A 57 -11.86 -13.71 -10.26
C ASN A 57 -12.34 -12.85 -9.09
N GLY A 58 -11.90 -11.60 -9.06
CA GLY A 58 -12.15 -10.70 -7.94
C GLY A 58 -11.11 -10.85 -6.84
N THR A 59 -11.54 -11.06 -5.61
CA THR A 59 -10.65 -11.19 -4.44
C THR A 59 -10.60 -12.62 -3.93
N ALA A 60 -9.50 -12.97 -3.26
CA ALA A 60 -9.32 -14.29 -2.65
C ALA A 60 -8.45 -14.16 -1.40
N LEU A 61 -8.58 -15.13 -0.49
CA LEU A 61 -7.66 -15.27 0.62
C LEU A 61 -6.34 -15.81 0.08
N VAL A 62 -5.25 -15.11 0.39
CA VAL A 62 -3.92 -15.49 -0.08
C VAL A 62 -2.92 -15.53 1.06
N ARG A 63 -1.86 -16.31 0.86
CA ARG A 63 -0.68 -16.32 1.71
C ARG A 63 0.50 -15.86 0.86
N LEU A 64 1.31 -14.95 1.42
CA LEU A 64 2.49 -14.44 0.76
C LEU A 64 3.74 -15.11 1.30
N GLN A 65 4.60 -15.57 0.39
CA GLN A 65 5.90 -16.12 0.71
C GLN A 65 6.96 -15.29 0.01
N ILE A 66 7.82 -14.61 0.77
CA ILE A 66 8.88 -13.80 0.19
C ILE A 66 10.01 -14.74 -0.25
N LEU A 67 10.30 -14.73 -1.54
CA LEU A 67 11.36 -15.57 -2.13
C LEU A 67 12.70 -14.85 -2.16
N LYS A 68 12.67 -13.56 -2.49
CA LYS A 68 13.87 -12.74 -2.58
C LYS A 68 13.49 -11.29 -2.31
N VAL A 69 14.18 -10.67 -1.36
CA VAL A 69 13.94 -9.26 -1.04
C VAL A 69 14.58 -8.39 -2.13
N GLY A 70 13.84 -7.37 -2.58
CA GLY A 70 14.34 -6.42 -3.57
C GLY A 70 15.52 -5.61 -3.04
N GLN A 71 16.24 -4.96 -3.95
CA GLN A 71 17.33 -4.07 -3.60
C GLN A 71 16.78 -2.87 -2.80
N ASP A 72 17.63 -2.23 -2.02
CA ASP A 72 17.28 -1.06 -1.18
C ASP A 72 16.34 -1.37 -0.01
N ALA A 73 16.28 -2.62 0.42
CA ALA A 73 15.45 -3.02 1.56
C ALA A 73 15.78 -2.21 2.83
N ALA A 74 17.06 -1.82 3.00
CA ALA A 74 17.53 -1.10 4.18
C ALA A 74 17.31 0.42 4.12
N SER A 75 16.97 0.98 2.97
CA SER A 75 16.86 2.43 2.74
C SER A 75 15.42 2.92 2.58
N GLY A 76 14.45 2.19 3.11
CA GLY A 76 13.05 2.55 2.98
C GLY A 76 12.68 3.83 3.73
N LEU A 77 11.78 4.61 3.15
CA LEU A 77 11.06 5.65 3.84
C LEU A 77 9.59 5.24 3.91
N TYR A 78 8.98 5.47 5.05
CA TYR A 78 7.62 5.01 5.34
C TYR A 78 6.74 6.16 5.76
N SER A 79 5.50 6.10 5.36
CA SER A 79 4.47 7.07 5.72
C SER A 79 3.21 6.34 6.16
N VAL A 80 2.29 7.07 6.76
CA VAL A 80 1.01 6.52 7.19
C VAL A 80 -0.09 7.11 6.32
N GLN A 81 -0.77 6.25 5.57
CA GLN A 81 -1.95 6.65 4.82
C GLN A 81 -3.15 6.70 5.77
N ILE A 82 -3.85 7.84 5.79
CA ILE A 82 -5.01 8.05 6.64
C ILE A 82 -6.30 8.30 5.87
N GLY A 83 -6.23 8.42 4.56
CA GLY A 83 -7.40 8.59 3.72
C GLY A 83 -7.07 8.50 2.25
N ALA A 84 -8.09 8.14 1.47
CA ALA A 84 -8.04 8.11 0.01
C ALA A 84 -9.33 8.73 -0.50
N PHE A 85 -9.22 9.79 -1.29
CA PHE A 85 -10.37 10.58 -1.71
C PHE A 85 -10.40 10.74 -3.23
N LEU A 86 -11.58 10.58 -3.82
CA LEU A 86 -11.80 10.94 -5.21
C LEU A 86 -11.84 12.46 -5.38
N ASP A 87 -12.38 13.16 -4.40
CA ASP A 87 -12.46 14.63 -4.40
C ASP A 87 -11.19 15.22 -3.78
N PRO A 88 -10.39 15.98 -4.57
CA PRO A 88 -9.19 16.64 -4.04
C PRO A 88 -9.48 17.59 -2.87
N GLY A 89 -10.64 18.23 -2.86
CA GLY A 89 -11.03 19.14 -1.80
C GLY A 89 -11.15 18.45 -0.44
N ASN A 90 -11.66 17.23 -0.42
CA ASN A 90 -11.78 16.44 0.80
C ASN A 90 -10.39 16.04 1.32
N ALA A 91 -9.47 15.70 0.43
CA ALA A 91 -8.09 15.39 0.81
C ALA A 91 -7.41 16.62 1.43
N GLU A 92 -7.61 17.81 0.83
CA GLU A 92 -7.04 19.05 1.35
C GLU A 92 -7.60 19.42 2.73
N LYS A 93 -8.89 19.22 2.95
CA LYS A 93 -9.51 19.46 4.26
C LYS A 93 -8.87 18.57 5.33
N LEU A 94 -8.69 17.30 5.05
CA LEU A 94 -8.05 16.38 5.98
C LEU A 94 -6.60 16.79 6.23
N LYS A 95 -5.86 17.10 5.17
CA LYS A 95 -4.47 17.56 5.28
C LYS A 95 -4.35 18.74 6.23
N ARG A 96 -5.14 19.79 6.04
CA ARG A 96 -5.11 20.98 6.88
C ARG A 96 -5.40 20.66 8.35
N ARG A 97 -6.35 19.77 8.59
CA ARG A 97 -6.70 19.34 9.94
C ARG A 97 -5.54 18.62 10.62
N ILE A 98 -4.86 17.75 9.91
CA ILE A 98 -3.76 16.95 10.46
C ILE A 98 -2.49 17.77 10.64
N GLU A 99 -2.18 18.68 9.71
CA GLU A 99 -0.97 19.52 9.76
C GLU A 99 -0.83 20.34 11.03
N LYS A 100 -1.93 20.61 11.71
CA LYS A 100 -1.91 21.37 12.98
C LYS A 100 -1.17 20.63 14.08
N ARG A 101 -1.07 19.29 13.99
CA ARG A 101 -0.50 18.45 15.05
C ARG A 101 0.57 17.48 14.56
N PHE A 102 0.57 17.13 13.30
CA PHE A 102 1.47 16.14 12.71
C PHE A 102 2.06 16.67 11.41
N GLN A 103 3.35 16.44 11.20
CA GLN A 103 4.06 16.91 10.01
C GLN A 103 5.11 15.88 9.61
N PRO A 104 5.45 15.74 8.33
CA PRO A 104 4.80 16.34 7.18
C PRO A 104 3.50 15.63 6.82
N VAL A 105 2.62 16.31 6.11
CA VAL A 105 1.44 15.71 5.49
C VAL A 105 1.46 16.04 4.01
N ILE A 106 1.39 15.02 3.17
CA ILE A 106 1.39 15.20 1.71
C ILE A 106 0.18 14.52 1.10
N ILE A 107 -0.22 15.00 -0.06
CA ILE A 107 -1.25 14.36 -0.88
C ILE A 107 -0.54 13.77 -2.09
N LYS A 108 -0.68 12.47 -2.27
CA LYS A 108 -0.14 11.75 -3.42
C LYS A 108 -1.30 11.29 -4.30
N LYS A 109 -1.20 11.54 -5.60
CA LYS A 109 -2.20 11.04 -6.55
C LYS A 109 -1.87 9.60 -6.91
N ASP A 110 -2.90 8.78 -6.87
CA ASP A 110 -2.84 7.38 -7.27
C ASP A 110 -3.81 7.17 -8.43
N ASP A 111 -3.25 7.10 -9.62
CA ASP A 111 -4.02 7.06 -10.87
C ASP A 111 -4.24 5.62 -11.31
N HIS A 112 -5.51 5.21 -11.34
CA HIS A 112 -5.94 3.90 -11.83
C HIS A 112 -6.74 4.01 -13.14
N GLY A 113 -6.37 4.94 -14.00
CA GLY A 113 -7.03 5.14 -15.28
C GLY A 113 -8.36 5.88 -15.16
N SER A 114 -9.45 5.15 -14.90
CA SER A 114 -10.78 5.77 -14.78
C SER A 114 -10.99 6.49 -13.44
N ARG A 115 -10.12 6.25 -12.45
CA ARG A 115 -10.23 6.85 -11.11
C ARG A 115 -8.86 7.35 -10.66
N VAL A 116 -8.85 8.56 -10.13
CA VAL A 116 -7.66 9.13 -9.49
C VAL A 116 -7.99 9.35 -8.02
N PHE A 117 -7.29 8.62 -7.15
CA PHE A 117 -7.41 8.80 -5.72
C PHE A 117 -6.37 9.81 -5.23
N ASN A 118 -6.78 10.63 -4.30
CA ASN A 118 -5.89 11.56 -3.60
C ASN A 118 -5.61 10.96 -2.23
N LEU A 119 -4.41 10.44 -2.04
CA LEU A 119 -3.99 9.76 -0.81
C LEU A 119 -3.41 10.79 0.14
N VAL A 120 -3.89 10.80 1.38
CA VAL A 120 -3.33 11.66 2.44
C VAL A 120 -2.34 10.84 3.24
N LEU A 121 -1.05 11.22 3.19
CA LEU A 121 0.05 10.53 3.82
C LEU A 121 0.66 11.40 4.91
N VAL A 122 0.85 10.82 6.09
CA VAL A 122 1.40 11.50 7.26
C VAL A 122 2.74 10.90 7.63
N GLY A 123 3.72 11.77 7.87
CA GLY A 123 5.04 11.37 8.35
C GLY A 123 5.99 10.94 7.24
N ARG A 124 7.25 10.89 7.62
CA ARG A 124 8.34 10.42 6.76
C ARG A 124 9.34 9.70 7.65
N GLU A 125 9.04 8.45 7.92
CA GLU A 125 9.76 7.67 8.92
C GLU A 125 10.80 6.78 8.28
N SER A 126 11.92 6.61 8.96
CA SER A 126 13.04 5.80 8.43
C SER A 126 12.80 4.31 8.60
N THR A 127 11.90 3.90 9.48
CA THR A 127 11.57 2.48 9.69
C THR A 127 10.07 2.25 9.70
N ARG A 128 9.69 1.03 9.33
CA ARG A 128 8.30 0.60 9.39
C ARG A 128 7.74 0.66 10.83
N GLN A 129 8.56 0.34 11.82
CA GLN A 129 8.17 0.38 13.23
C GLN A 129 7.82 1.80 13.68
N GLN A 130 8.63 2.78 13.27
CA GLN A 130 8.35 4.19 13.57
C GLN A 130 7.03 4.64 12.93
N ALA A 131 6.79 4.23 11.68
CA ALA A 131 5.52 4.52 11.01
C ALA A 131 4.34 3.88 11.71
N GLN A 132 4.48 2.66 12.21
CA GLN A 132 3.43 2.00 12.99
C GLN A 132 3.13 2.73 14.31
N LYS A 133 4.16 3.25 14.98
CA LYS A 133 3.97 4.08 16.17
C LYS A 133 3.21 5.37 15.82
N LEU A 134 3.57 6.00 14.72
CA LEU A 134 2.88 7.20 14.24
C LEU A 134 1.41 6.89 13.94
N ALA A 135 1.14 5.76 13.29
CA ALA A 135 -0.24 5.33 13.00
C ALA A 135 -1.06 5.20 14.29
N ARG A 136 -0.49 4.59 15.33
CA ARG A 136 -1.18 4.47 16.62
C ARG A 136 -1.45 5.82 17.28
N ARG A 137 -0.50 6.77 17.17
CA ARG A 137 -0.68 8.12 17.69
C ARG A 137 -1.82 8.86 16.97
N LEU A 138 -1.92 8.69 15.67
CA LEU A 138 -3.01 9.28 14.87
C LEU A 138 -4.37 8.74 15.28
N VAL A 139 -4.47 7.45 15.51
CA VAL A 139 -5.71 6.81 15.97
C VAL A 139 -6.07 7.28 17.38
N ARG A 140 -5.12 7.35 18.30
CA ARG A 140 -5.34 7.84 19.67
C ARG A 140 -5.81 9.30 19.69
N ALA A 141 -5.29 10.10 18.79
CA ALA A 141 -5.68 11.49 18.66
C ALA A 141 -7.05 11.68 17.99
N LYS A 142 -7.70 10.58 17.59
CA LYS A 142 -8.99 10.54 16.88
C LYS A 142 -8.94 11.31 15.54
N LEU A 143 -7.76 11.34 14.93
CA LEU A 143 -7.55 12.00 13.64
C LEU A 143 -7.65 11.03 12.46
N ALA A 144 -7.58 9.72 12.74
CA ALA A 144 -7.74 8.68 11.74
C ALA A 144 -8.41 7.46 12.38
N THR A 145 -9.22 6.75 11.60
CA THR A 145 -9.85 5.49 12.01
C THR A 145 -9.15 4.29 11.40
N HIS A 146 -8.80 4.40 10.13
CA HIS A 146 -8.08 3.36 9.39
C HIS A 146 -6.75 3.93 8.94
N THR A 147 -5.68 3.21 9.21
CA THR A 147 -4.33 3.62 8.84
C THR A 147 -3.63 2.49 8.11
N TYR A 148 -2.83 2.86 7.13
CA TYR A 148 -1.96 1.92 6.42
C TYR A 148 -0.54 2.46 6.42
N VAL A 149 0.41 1.63 6.83
CA VAL A 149 1.82 1.95 6.65
C VAL A 149 2.19 1.66 5.21
N VAL A 150 2.73 2.66 4.52
CA VAL A 150 3.17 2.52 3.13
C VAL A 150 4.62 2.94 2.99
N ARG A 151 5.34 2.25 2.12
CA ARG A 151 6.70 2.65 1.75
C ARG A 151 6.61 3.66 0.61
N ILE A 152 7.31 4.78 0.73
CA ILE A 152 7.19 5.90 -0.22
C ILE A 152 8.38 6.03 -1.18
N ASN A 153 9.31 5.08 -1.16
CA ASN A 153 10.41 5.05 -2.11
C ASN A 153 10.70 3.64 -2.65
#